data_f30d8a31f69331e96bb6fbfc4074c24b
#
_entry.id   f30d8a31f69331e96bb6fbfc4074c24b
#
_cell.length_a   1.000
_cell.length_b   1.000
_cell.length_c   1.000
_cell.angle_alpha   90.00
_cell.angle_beta   90.00
_cell.angle_gamma   90.00
#
_symmetry.space_group_name_H-M   'P 1'
#
loop_
_entity.id
_entity.type
_entity.pdbx_description
1 polymer ?
#
loop_
_entity_poly.entity_id
_entity_poly.type
_entity_poly.pdbx_seq_one_letter_code
_entity_poly.pdbx_strand_id
1 'polypeptide(L)'
;MITYFDTSSLLKFIIREIGSEETRNIWSLSNEKVCSHLTRTEMHSALMRKVREGNVLASAVPAHLVALDRLFADVILIDITSDVIDASCELVKEFPLKSADAIHLATALMVHADLFSSSDKKLCAAASESGIAVTDPTDG
;
A
#
# COMPACT_ATOMS: atom_id res chain seq x y z
N MET A 1 16.19 1.58 -6.41
CA MET A 1 15.23 2.32 -5.59
C MET A 1 14.28 1.34 -4.91
N ILE A 2 14.17 1.46 -3.62
CA ILE A 2 13.23 0.68 -2.80
C ILE A 2 11.94 1.48 -2.71
N THR A 3 10.83 0.93 -3.19
CA THR A 3 9.53 1.58 -3.15
C THR A 3 8.59 0.80 -2.24
N TYR A 4 8.03 1.49 -1.26
CA TYR A 4 6.94 0.98 -0.44
C TYR A 4 5.61 1.31 -1.12
N PHE A 5 4.79 0.30 -1.33
CA PHE A 5 3.44 0.45 -1.87
C PHE A 5 2.43 0.17 -0.76
N ASP A 6 1.58 1.13 -0.44
CA ASP A 6 0.48 0.86 0.46
C ASP A 6 -0.66 0.13 -0.27
N THR A 7 -1.69 -0.24 0.48
CA THR A 7 -2.83 -0.98 -0.06
C THR A 7 -3.53 -0.22 -1.19
N SER A 8 -3.68 1.10 -1.06
CA SER A 8 -4.35 1.93 -2.07
C SER A 8 -3.62 1.89 -3.42
N SER A 9 -2.30 1.84 -3.39
CA SER A 9 -1.49 1.75 -4.60
C SER A 9 -1.54 0.37 -5.23
N LEU A 10 -1.37 -0.69 -4.44
CA LEU A 10 -1.37 -2.07 -4.96
C LEU A 10 -2.74 -2.49 -5.49
N LEU A 11 -3.82 -2.01 -4.90
CA LEU A 11 -5.18 -2.30 -5.37
C LEU A 11 -5.38 -1.87 -6.83
N LYS A 12 -4.67 -0.85 -7.30
CA LYS A 12 -4.74 -0.34 -8.66
C LYS A 12 -4.24 -1.33 -9.72
N PHE A 13 -3.49 -2.36 -9.32
CA PHE A 13 -3.11 -3.46 -10.21
C PHE A 13 -4.22 -4.49 -10.38
N ILE A 14 -5.13 -4.57 -9.42
CA ILE A 14 -6.22 -5.56 -9.42
C ILE A 14 -7.47 -4.95 -10.02
N ILE A 15 -7.79 -3.72 -9.64
CA ILE A 15 -8.98 -3.00 -10.09
C ILE A 15 -8.52 -1.71 -10.78
N ARG A 16 -8.91 -1.58 -12.06
CA ARG A 16 -8.56 -0.39 -12.83
C ARG A 16 -9.31 0.82 -12.29
N GLU A 17 -8.54 1.86 -11.93
CA GLU A 17 -9.06 3.11 -11.40
C GLU A 17 -8.10 4.26 -11.70
N ILE A 18 -8.45 5.49 -11.26
CA ILE A 18 -7.56 6.65 -11.42
C ILE A 18 -6.22 6.35 -10.76
N GLY A 19 -5.13 6.59 -11.50
CA GLY A 19 -3.78 6.33 -11.02
C GLY A 19 -3.22 4.95 -11.36
N SER A 20 -4.00 4.05 -11.95
CA SER A 20 -3.52 2.70 -12.29
C SER A 20 -2.33 2.71 -13.24
N GLU A 21 -2.34 3.58 -14.25
CA GLU A 21 -1.23 3.70 -15.18
C GLU A 21 0.02 4.26 -14.51
N GLU A 22 -0.15 5.31 -13.70
CA GLU A 22 0.97 5.91 -12.97
C GLU A 22 1.57 4.93 -11.95
N THR A 23 0.75 4.14 -11.29
CA THR A 23 1.23 3.09 -10.39
C THR A 23 2.09 2.06 -11.13
N ARG A 24 1.70 1.67 -12.35
CA ARG A 24 2.52 0.78 -13.17
C ARG A 24 3.85 1.39 -13.54
N ASN A 25 3.89 2.69 -13.83
CA ASN A 25 5.12 3.41 -14.12
C ASN A 25 6.06 3.40 -12.91
N ILE A 26 5.53 3.69 -11.73
CA ILE A 26 6.30 3.63 -10.47
C ILE A 26 6.85 2.22 -10.24
N TRP A 27 6.02 1.22 -10.45
CA TRP A 27 6.41 -0.19 -10.31
C TRP A 27 7.59 -0.54 -11.21
N SER A 28 7.53 -0.14 -12.47
CA SER A 28 8.57 -0.44 -13.44
C SER A 28 9.91 0.26 -13.14
N LEU A 29 9.87 1.38 -12.43
CA LEU A 29 11.06 2.13 -12.01
C LEU A 29 11.67 1.60 -10.71
N SER A 30 10.95 0.74 -9.99
CA SER A 30 11.36 0.27 -8.68
C SER A 30 12.21 -1.00 -8.78
N ASN A 31 13.37 -1.03 -8.11
CA ASN A 31 14.22 -2.22 -8.03
C ASN A 31 13.65 -3.23 -7.04
N GLU A 32 13.22 -2.75 -5.87
CA GLU A 32 12.57 -3.56 -4.85
C GLU A 32 11.21 -2.98 -4.53
N LYS A 33 10.19 -3.81 -4.54
CA LYS A 33 8.81 -3.46 -4.24
C LYS A 33 8.47 -4.09 -2.90
N VAL A 34 8.07 -3.27 -1.96
CA VAL A 34 7.91 -3.66 -0.55
C VAL A 34 6.53 -3.27 -0.06
N CYS A 35 5.91 -4.11 0.73
CA CYS A 35 4.72 -3.76 1.49
C CYS A 35 4.64 -4.56 2.80
N SER A 36 3.76 -4.12 3.70
CA SER A 36 3.47 -4.87 4.93
C SER A 36 2.64 -6.12 4.62
N HIS A 37 2.83 -7.18 5.40
CA HIS A 37 1.93 -8.35 5.39
C HIS A 37 0.47 -7.96 5.62
N LEU A 38 0.21 -6.86 6.33
CA LEU A 38 -1.14 -6.31 6.54
C LEU A 38 -1.86 -6.06 5.20
N THR A 39 -1.11 -5.69 4.18
CA THR A 39 -1.65 -5.37 2.85
C THR A 39 -2.43 -6.54 2.25
N ARG A 40 -2.03 -7.78 2.50
CA ARG A 40 -2.77 -8.95 1.98
C ARG A 40 -4.21 -8.97 2.49
N THR A 41 -4.40 -8.82 3.80
CA THR A 41 -5.75 -8.78 4.40
C THR A 41 -6.52 -7.56 3.93
N GLU A 42 -5.87 -6.41 3.87
CA GLU A 42 -6.53 -5.17 3.45
C GLU A 42 -7.01 -5.24 1.99
N MET A 43 -6.23 -5.84 1.10
CA MET A 43 -6.62 -5.98 -0.29
C MET A 43 -7.79 -6.95 -0.47
N HIS A 44 -7.82 -8.06 0.28
CA HIS A 44 -8.98 -8.95 0.30
C HIS A 44 -10.23 -8.23 0.82
N SER A 45 -10.07 -7.49 1.90
CA SER A 45 -11.18 -6.70 2.49
C SER A 45 -11.70 -5.65 1.49
N ALA A 46 -10.81 -4.94 0.83
CA ALA A 46 -11.19 -3.91 -0.16
C ALA A 46 -11.90 -4.53 -1.37
N LEU A 47 -11.41 -5.67 -1.86
CA LEU A 47 -12.03 -6.37 -2.98
C LEU A 47 -13.45 -6.81 -2.63
N MET A 48 -13.63 -7.44 -1.48
CA MET A 48 -14.95 -7.91 -1.05
C MET A 48 -15.92 -6.78 -0.76
N ARG A 49 -15.43 -5.63 -0.27
CA ARG A 49 -16.25 -4.43 -0.11
C ARG A 49 -16.77 -3.94 -1.45
N LYS A 50 -15.93 -3.90 -2.48
CA LYS A 50 -16.33 -3.50 -3.83
C LYS A 50 -17.39 -4.44 -4.42
N VAL A 51 -17.31 -5.73 -4.11
CA VAL A 51 -18.36 -6.70 -4.50
C VAL A 51 -19.68 -6.35 -3.81
N ARG A 52 -19.65 -6.14 -2.49
CA ARG A 52 -20.86 -5.79 -1.72
C ARG A 52 -21.47 -4.46 -2.14
N GLU A 53 -20.65 -3.52 -2.60
CA GLU A 53 -21.10 -2.21 -3.10
C GLU A 53 -21.58 -2.28 -4.57
N GLY A 54 -21.46 -3.42 -5.22
CA GLY A 54 -21.89 -3.60 -6.61
C GLY A 54 -20.91 -3.07 -7.66
N ASN A 55 -19.69 -2.69 -7.25
CA ASN A 55 -18.67 -2.14 -8.16
C ASN A 55 -17.79 -3.21 -8.81
N VAL A 56 -17.82 -4.42 -8.29
CA VAL A 56 -17.12 -5.58 -8.84
C VAL A 56 -18.09 -6.77 -8.84
N LEU A 57 -18.13 -7.49 -9.96
CA LEU A 57 -19.00 -8.68 -10.09
C LEU A 57 -18.45 -9.80 -9.20
N ALA A 58 -19.34 -10.47 -8.48
CA ALA A 58 -18.96 -11.63 -7.66
C ALA A 58 -18.30 -12.72 -8.51
N SER A 59 -18.75 -12.90 -9.75
CA SER A 59 -18.17 -13.86 -10.69
C SER A 59 -16.73 -13.56 -11.11
N ALA A 60 -16.27 -12.31 -10.95
CA ALA A 60 -14.91 -11.90 -11.26
C ALA A 60 -13.93 -12.14 -10.09
N VAL A 61 -14.42 -12.42 -8.89
CA VAL A 61 -13.57 -12.56 -7.70
C VAL A 61 -12.50 -13.64 -7.86
N PRO A 62 -12.76 -14.85 -8.37
CA PRO A 62 -11.69 -15.84 -8.53
C PRO A 62 -10.53 -15.36 -9.38
N ALA A 63 -10.79 -14.64 -10.48
CA ALA A 63 -9.75 -14.09 -11.34
C ALA A 63 -8.96 -12.98 -10.62
N HIS A 64 -9.63 -12.13 -9.86
CA HIS A 64 -8.97 -11.09 -9.06
C HIS A 64 -8.08 -11.69 -7.98
N LEU A 65 -8.51 -12.77 -7.32
CA LEU A 65 -7.69 -13.44 -6.31
C LEU A 65 -6.43 -14.07 -6.92
N VAL A 66 -6.51 -14.63 -8.11
CA VAL A 66 -5.34 -15.15 -8.84
C VAL A 66 -4.38 -13.99 -9.16
N ALA A 67 -4.90 -12.86 -9.64
CA ALA A 67 -4.09 -11.68 -9.95
C ALA A 67 -3.40 -11.14 -8.69
N LEU A 68 -4.09 -11.15 -7.57
CA LEU A 68 -3.59 -10.73 -6.27
C LEU A 68 -2.42 -11.61 -5.81
N ASP A 69 -2.54 -12.92 -5.91
CA ASP A 69 -1.47 -13.85 -5.56
C ASP A 69 -0.23 -13.66 -6.46
N ARG A 70 -0.44 -13.41 -7.74
CA ARG A 70 0.66 -13.11 -8.68
C ARG A 70 1.36 -11.82 -8.33
N LEU A 71 0.61 -10.79 -7.94
CA LEU A 71 1.17 -9.52 -7.51
C LEU A 71 2.08 -9.70 -6.30
N PHE A 72 1.60 -10.42 -5.28
CA PHE A 72 2.38 -10.65 -4.06
C PHE A 72 3.62 -11.53 -4.28
N ALA A 73 3.65 -12.34 -5.34
CA ALA A 73 4.85 -13.11 -5.69
C ALA A 73 6.02 -12.19 -6.09
N ASP A 74 5.73 -10.97 -6.55
CA ASP A 74 6.73 -10.00 -7.01
C ASP A 74 7.02 -8.90 -5.97
N VAL A 75 6.46 -9.01 -4.77
CA VAL A 75 6.60 -8.02 -3.70
C VAL A 75 7.29 -8.64 -2.50
N ILE A 76 8.17 -7.89 -1.87
CA ILE A 76 8.76 -8.27 -0.59
C ILE A 76 7.75 -7.92 0.51
N LEU A 77 7.21 -8.95 1.17
CA LEU A 77 6.26 -8.79 2.27
C LEU A 77 7.00 -8.71 3.59
N ILE A 78 6.78 -7.63 4.32
CA ILE A 78 7.45 -7.38 5.60
C ILE A 78 6.52 -7.75 6.75
N ASP A 79 7.03 -8.58 7.66
CA ASP A 79 6.28 -9.00 8.84
C ASP A 79 6.01 -7.85 9.79
N ILE A 80 4.86 -7.92 10.46
CA ILE A 80 4.50 -6.97 11.51
C ILE A 80 5.13 -7.47 12.82
N THR A 81 6.35 -7.01 13.07
CA THR A 81 7.09 -7.36 14.29
C THR A 81 6.69 -6.43 15.44
N SER A 82 7.13 -6.76 16.66
CA SER A 82 6.93 -5.87 17.80
C SER A 82 7.62 -4.52 17.60
N ASP A 83 8.77 -4.49 16.90
CA ASP A 83 9.46 -3.24 16.57
C ASP A 83 8.64 -2.36 15.63
N VAL A 84 7.98 -2.96 14.64
CA VAL A 84 7.05 -2.23 13.76
C VAL A 84 5.90 -1.65 14.56
N ILE A 85 5.33 -2.43 15.47
CA ILE A 85 4.23 -1.97 16.33
C ILE A 85 4.68 -0.82 17.23
N ASP A 86 5.83 -0.94 17.87
CA ASP A 86 6.36 0.13 18.72
C ASP A 86 6.55 1.43 17.92
N ALA A 87 7.13 1.33 16.73
CA ALA A 87 7.31 2.49 15.84
C ALA A 87 5.96 3.09 15.41
N SER A 88 4.97 2.25 15.12
CA SER A 88 3.62 2.74 14.74
C SER A 88 2.94 3.47 15.89
N CYS A 89 3.14 3.04 17.13
CA CYS A 89 2.61 3.72 18.31
C CYS A 89 3.18 5.14 18.45
N GLU A 90 4.46 5.32 18.15
CA GLU A 90 5.06 6.67 18.15
C GLU A 90 4.48 7.54 17.03
N LEU A 91 4.25 6.98 15.86
CA LEU A 91 3.70 7.71 14.72
C LEU A 91 2.27 8.21 14.98
N VAL A 92 1.42 7.43 15.65
CA VAL A 92 0.05 7.88 15.96
C VAL A 92 0.01 8.98 17.02
N LYS A 93 1.06 9.13 17.83
CA LYS A 93 1.21 10.27 18.74
C LYS A 93 1.56 11.55 18.00
N GLU A 94 2.33 11.43 16.92
CA GLU A 94 2.85 12.56 16.15
C GLU A 94 1.92 13.02 15.03
N PHE A 95 1.25 12.06 14.37
CA PHE A 95 0.43 12.31 13.19
C PHE A 95 -1.00 11.81 13.37
N PRO A 96 -2.00 12.45 12.71
CA PRO A 96 -3.40 12.01 12.78
C PRO A 96 -3.64 10.80 11.86
N LEU A 97 -3.00 9.68 12.16
CA LEU A 97 -3.09 8.45 11.38
C LEU A 97 -3.95 7.41 12.09
N LYS A 98 -4.68 6.64 11.29
CA LYS A 98 -5.30 5.40 11.77
C LYS A 98 -4.22 4.36 12.00
N SER A 99 -4.51 3.34 12.83
CA SER A 99 -3.53 2.32 13.21
C SER A 99 -2.92 1.59 12.00
N ALA A 100 -3.74 1.20 11.02
CA ALA A 100 -3.25 0.53 9.82
C ALA A 100 -2.27 1.41 9.03
N ASP A 101 -2.60 2.69 8.85
CA ASP A 101 -1.75 3.65 8.14
C ASP A 101 -0.42 3.86 8.87
N ALA A 102 -0.46 3.92 10.19
CA ALA A 102 0.76 4.02 11.00
C ALA A 102 1.65 2.78 10.86
N ILE A 103 1.07 1.59 10.74
CA ILE A 103 1.80 0.35 10.48
C ILE A 103 2.47 0.39 9.11
N HIS A 104 1.78 0.86 8.09
CA HIS A 104 2.38 1.03 6.75
C HIS A 104 3.57 1.98 6.80
N LEU A 105 3.41 3.15 7.41
CA LEU A 105 4.49 4.13 7.48
C LEU A 105 5.67 3.62 8.31
N ALA A 106 5.40 3.00 9.47
CA ALA A 106 6.44 2.41 10.30
C ALA A 106 7.26 1.36 9.53
N THR A 107 6.57 0.51 8.77
CA THR A 107 7.23 -0.52 7.96
C THR A 107 8.12 0.11 6.88
N ALA A 108 7.63 1.12 6.19
CA ALA A 108 8.39 1.84 5.16
C ALA A 108 9.64 2.49 5.73
N LEU A 109 9.53 3.10 6.90
CA LEU A 109 10.67 3.74 7.57
C LEU A 109 11.72 2.71 8.01
N MET A 110 11.29 1.58 8.54
CA MET A 110 12.19 0.54 9.04
C MET A 110 12.97 -0.17 7.92
N VAL A 111 12.40 -0.28 6.73
CA VAL A 111 13.12 -0.83 5.57
C VAL A 111 13.89 0.23 4.79
N HIS A 112 13.89 1.46 5.25
CA HIS A 112 14.57 2.58 4.59
C HIS A 112 14.13 2.76 3.15
N ALA A 113 12.81 2.74 2.92
CA ALA A 113 12.25 2.95 1.59
C ALA A 113 12.66 4.31 1.02
N ASP A 114 13.01 4.33 -0.25
CA ASP A 114 13.35 5.57 -0.97
C ASP A 114 12.10 6.33 -1.39
N LEU A 115 11.03 5.61 -1.70
CA LEU A 115 9.78 6.18 -2.18
C LEU A 115 8.60 5.50 -1.49
N PHE A 116 7.60 6.27 -1.14
CA PHE A 116 6.34 5.83 -0.55
C PHE A 116 5.20 6.15 -1.52
N SER A 117 4.53 5.11 -2.03
CA SER A 117 3.42 5.26 -2.98
C SER A 117 2.09 5.03 -2.28
N SER A 118 1.25 6.05 -2.24
CA SER A 118 -0.07 6.02 -1.60
C SER A 118 -1.00 7.05 -2.23
N SER A 119 -2.29 6.75 -2.25
CA SER A 119 -3.32 7.70 -2.63
C SER A 119 -4.00 8.36 -1.42
N ASP A 120 -3.56 8.03 -0.21
CA ASP A 120 -4.06 8.64 1.02
C ASP A 120 -3.27 9.91 1.33
N LYS A 121 -3.93 11.06 1.25
CA LYS A 121 -3.29 12.37 1.43
C LYS A 121 -2.68 12.54 2.82
N LYS A 122 -3.36 12.09 3.87
CA LYS A 122 -2.86 12.20 5.25
C LYS A 122 -1.62 11.33 5.46
N LEU A 123 -1.64 10.12 4.90
CA LEU A 123 -0.53 9.19 4.98
C LEU A 123 0.68 9.71 4.19
N CYS A 124 0.45 10.25 3.00
CA CYS A 124 1.52 10.90 2.21
C CYS A 124 2.15 12.06 2.95
N ALA A 125 1.34 12.91 3.60
CA ALA A 125 1.85 14.04 4.38
C ALA A 125 2.73 13.56 5.53
N ALA A 126 2.30 12.54 6.28
CA ALA A 126 3.07 11.98 7.38
C ALA A 126 4.38 11.34 6.89
N ALA A 127 4.34 10.61 5.78
CA ALA A 127 5.53 10.02 5.18
C ALA A 127 6.54 11.08 4.74
N SER A 128 6.07 12.13 4.09
CA SER A 128 6.91 13.26 3.66
C SER A 128 7.57 13.95 4.85
N GLU A 129 6.82 14.24 5.90
CA GLU A 129 7.36 14.85 7.12
C GLU A 129 8.35 13.91 7.85
N SER A 130 8.21 12.61 7.67
CA SER A 130 9.12 11.61 8.21
C SER A 130 10.41 11.42 7.39
N GLY A 131 10.52 12.12 6.26
CA GLY A 131 11.74 12.13 5.45
C GLY A 131 11.75 11.17 4.26
N ILE A 132 10.64 10.52 3.94
CA ILE A 132 10.54 9.67 2.75
C ILE A 132 9.95 10.48 1.60
N ALA A 133 10.54 10.38 0.40
CA ALA A 133 9.91 10.91 -0.80
C ALA A 133 8.57 10.19 -1.05
N VAL A 134 7.55 10.93 -1.44
CA VAL A 134 6.21 10.40 -1.63
C VAL A 134 5.73 10.61 -3.06
N THR A 135 4.88 9.71 -3.51
CA THR A 135 4.15 9.86 -4.77
C THR A 135 2.70 9.41 -4.56
N ASP A 136 1.78 10.23 -5.06
CA ASP A 136 0.37 9.89 -5.11
C ASP A 136 0.02 9.63 -6.58
N PRO A 137 -0.27 8.38 -6.97
CA PRO A 137 -0.58 8.07 -8.37
C PRO A 137 -1.83 8.76 -8.91
N THR A 138 -2.67 9.31 -8.03
CA THR A 138 -3.88 10.04 -8.42
C THR A 138 -3.63 11.52 -8.68
N ASP A 139 -2.46 12.05 -8.30
CA ASP A 139 -2.05 13.43 -8.55
C ASP A 139 -1.38 13.51 -9.93
N GLY A 140 -2.17 13.60 -10.96
CA GLY A 140 -1.58 13.60 -12.28
C GLY A 140 -2.11 14.64 -13.23
#